data_0d7a3969bf050356ac0466bbece8dfb6
#
_entry.id   0d7a3969bf050356ac0466bbece8dfb6
#
_cell.length_a   1.000
_cell.length_b   1.000
_cell.length_c   1.000
_cell.angle_alpha   90.00
_cell.angle_beta   90.00
_cell.angle_gamma   90.00
#
_symmetry.space_group_name_H-M   'P 1'
#
loop_
_entity.id
_entity.type
_entity.pdbx_description
1 polymer ?
#
loop_
_entity_poly.entity_id
_entity_poly.type
_entity_poly.pdbx_seq_one_letter_code
_entity_poly.pdbx_strand_id
1 'polypeptide(L)'
;MSHVYIAHSTLDLDDLLKLHEAMRAESIPVKFAPDDANDRDRNNRDIDDAFAMIVLVSATSVRSKTVRQDIERAKARGLPLIPXQIDKARLNGFFKQEVQPHLRLSSTMPDGLAQLVQQTLDAYKKKCPVIAVMNLKGGVGKTTVSAQVFGAWHAMAGGRILLIDLDPQYNLTQTFYEMDVADESAAADRSVISLFERSRLHTRDAESPAEHWLSLSTEPFAPVARDYLVHDLMAEGNSPPGRFDIISGQFEISKYAFATDNDALEQIKRHFLRQVDFYRSEYDLIVFDTNPNATFLTRCALEAADRVLAPMHTDIYSLRGVKLLNQVLRTQIPVGKRPALSVLFNAVSRSEQSTFEADARNGAFDDAAGFPLSKALLKSALPRSKHFAVKPPQEGQPPWKQLVIHSGRGGGLKQIRESLKTIALELKTLCDETH
;
A
#
# COMPACT_ATOMS: atom_id res chain seq x y z
N MET A 1 -5.18 1.65 14.92
CA MET A 1 -5.26 0.72 13.76
C MET A 1 -6.60 0.90 13.08
N SER A 2 -6.58 1.04 11.77
CA SER A 2 -7.83 1.04 11.01
C SER A 2 -8.42 -0.38 10.99
N HIS A 3 -9.72 -0.50 11.15
CA HIS A 3 -10.41 -1.79 11.30
C HIS A 3 -11.80 -1.73 10.67
N VAL A 4 -12.37 -2.88 10.39
CA VAL A 4 -13.81 -2.94 10.07
C VAL A 4 -14.60 -3.07 11.37
N TYR A 5 -15.66 -2.29 11.49
CA TYR A 5 -16.57 -2.40 12.63
C TYR A 5 -17.76 -3.28 12.25
N ILE A 6 -18.12 -4.26 13.11
CA ILE A 6 -19.27 -5.12 12.87
C ILE A 6 -20.42 -4.71 13.79
N ALA A 7 -21.46 -4.14 13.20
CA ALA A 7 -22.73 -3.84 13.89
C ALA A 7 -23.62 -5.09 13.89
N HIS A 8 -23.97 -5.57 15.08
CA HIS A 8 -24.69 -6.82 15.27
C HIS A 8 -25.63 -6.76 16.48
N SER A 9 -26.59 -7.66 16.54
CA SER A 9 -27.37 -7.88 17.75
C SER A 9 -26.63 -8.92 18.63
N THR A 10 -26.77 -8.81 19.93
CA THR A 10 -26.21 -9.76 20.89
C THR A 10 -26.67 -11.21 20.63
N LEU A 11 -27.79 -11.39 19.94
CA LEU A 11 -28.30 -12.71 19.57
C LEU A 11 -27.68 -13.27 18.28
N ASP A 12 -26.84 -12.51 17.60
CA ASP A 12 -26.21 -12.92 16.32
C ASP A 12 -24.75 -13.40 16.53
N LEU A 13 -24.41 -13.83 17.75
CA LEU A 13 -23.03 -14.11 18.16
C LEU A 13 -22.36 -15.23 17.33
N ASP A 14 -23.08 -16.29 16.99
CA ASP A 14 -22.53 -17.41 16.22
C ASP A 14 -22.08 -16.97 14.81
N ASP A 15 -22.88 -16.13 14.16
CA ASP A 15 -22.54 -15.61 12.83
C ASP A 15 -21.44 -14.55 12.91
N LEU A 16 -21.42 -13.73 13.98
CA LEU A 16 -20.35 -12.81 14.28
C LEU A 16 -19.00 -13.54 14.41
N LEU A 17 -18.95 -14.64 15.15
CA LEU A 17 -17.72 -15.41 15.36
C LEU A 17 -17.19 -16.03 14.07
N LYS A 18 -18.07 -16.62 13.24
CA LYS A 18 -17.70 -17.15 11.92
C LYS A 18 -17.10 -16.06 11.03
N LEU A 19 -17.74 -14.89 11.01
CA LEU A 19 -17.28 -13.76 10.23
C LEU A 19 -15.92 -13.24 10.76
N HIS A 20 -15.78 -13.13 12.07
CA HIS A 20 -14.54 -12.70 12.72
C HIS A 20 -13.36 -13.64 12.34
N GLU A 21 -13.59 -14.97 12.36
CA GLU A 21 -12.58 -15.94 11.95
C GLU A 21 -12.20 -15.77 10.47
N ALA A 22 -13.19 -15.59 9.60
CA ALA A 22 -12.95 -15.41 8.16
C ALA A 22 -12.16 -14.13 7.89
N MET A 23 -12.51 -13.03 8.56
CA MET A 23 -11.77 -11.76 8.42
C MET A 23 -10.33 -11.89 8.95
N ARG A 24 -10.15 -12.57 10.08
CA ARG A 24 -8.83 -12.84 10.67
C ARG A 24 -7.94 -13.66 9.74
N ALA A 25 -8.51 -14.63 9.03
CA ALA A 25 -7.76 -15.44 8.06
C ALA A 25 -7.18 -14.58 6.94
N GLU A 26 -7.85 -13.47 6.60
CA GLU A 26 -7.40 -12.52 5.59
C GLU A 26 -6.65 -11.31 6.20
N SER A 27 -6.30 -11.39 7.48
CA SER A 27 -5.58 -10.32 8.23
C SER A 27 -6.34 -8.99 8.30
N ILE A 28 -7.66 -9.02 8.18
CA ILE A 28 -8.49 -7.81 8.31
C ILE A 28 -8.74 -7.54 9.80
N PRO A 29 -8.31 -6.40 10.35
CA PRO A 29 -8.60 -6.07 11.74
C PRO A 29 -10.09 -5.82 11.95
N VAL A 30 -10.64 -6.41 13.01
CA VAL A 30 -12.09 -6.35 13.30
C VAL A 30 -12.32 -5.79 14.70
N LYS A 31 -13.34 -4.95 14.83
CA LYS A 31 -13.91 -4.56 16.12
C LYS A 31 -15.44 -4.67 16.11
N PHE A 32 -16.01 -4.89 17.26
CA PHE A 32 -17.46 -4.94 17.47
C PHE A 32 -17.77 -4.60 18.94
N ALA A 33 -19.00 -4.23 19.22
CA ALA A 33 -19.40 -3.92 20.59
C ALA A 33 -19.33 -5.18 21.47
N PRO A 34 -18.70 -5.12 22.64
CA PRO A 34 -18.78 -6.22 23.60
C PRO A 34 -20.23 -6.35 24.16
N ASP A 35 -20.54 -7.54 24.70
CA ASP A 35 -21.88 -7.83 25.24
C ASP A 35 -22.34 -6.84 26.33
N ASP A 36 -21.38 -6.26 27.10
CA ASP A 36 -21.66 -5.22 28.08
C ASP A 36 -21.71 -3.84 27.37
N ALA A 37 -22.89 -3.50 26.87
CA ALA A 37 -23.15 -2.31 26.06
C ALA A 37 -23.05 -0.97 26.81
N ASN A 38 -22.40 -0.91 27.98
CA ASN A 38 -22.37 0.30 28.81
C ASN A 38 -21.29 1.32 28.39
N ASP A 39 -20.35 0.97 27.49
CA ASP A 39 -19.33 1.92 27.02
C ASP A 39 -19.64 2.44 25.60
N ARG A 40 -20.67 3.23 25.50
CA ARG A 40 -21.09 3.84 24.23
C ARG A 40 -19.99 4.75 23.65
N ASP A 41 -19.23 5.40 24.50
CA ASP A 41 -18.13 6.28 24.05
C ASP A 41 -17.00 5.47 23.39
N ARG A 42 -16.70 4.28 23.89
CA ARG A 42 -15.76 3.37 23.27
C ARG A 42 -16.25 2.90 21.90
N ASN A 43 -17.50 2.45 21.83
CA ASN A 43 -18.10 2.01 20.56
C ASN A 43 -18.12 3.13 19.53
N ASN A 44 -18.42 4.35 19.95
CA ASN A 44 -18.39 5.52 19.08
C ASN A 44 -16.99 5.78 18.52
N ARG A 45 -15.94 5.69 19.36
CA ARG A 45 -14.54 5.83 18.91
C ARG A 45 -14.17 4.72 17.92
N ASP A 46 -14.55 3.49 18.22
CA ASP A 46 -14.27 2.35 17.35
C ASP A 46 -14.96 2.51 15.98
N ILE A 47 -16.18 3.04 15.94
CA ILE A 47 -16.87 3.37 14.67
C ILE A 47 -16.16 4.51 13.95
N ASP A 48 -15.78 5.57 14.67
CA ASP A 48 -15.12 6.74 14.05
C ASP A 48 -13.77 6.38 13.39
N ASP A 49 -13.06 5.41 13.96
CA ASP A 49 -11.74 4.95 13.48
C ASP A 49 -11.85 3.83 12.43
N ALA A 50 -13.05 3.29 12.16
CA ALA A 50 -13.24 2.22 11.20
C ALA A 50 -13.06 2.69 9.75
N PHE A 51 -12.65 1.77 8.87
CA PHE A 51 -12.63 2.04 7.43
C PHE A 51 -13.93 1.66 6.72
N ALA A 52 -14.73 0.76 7.33
CA ALA A 52 -16.03 0.34 6.81
C ALA A 52 -16.86 -0.25 7.96
N MET A 53 -18.15 -0.38 7.76
CA MET A 53 -19.03 -1.05 8.71
C MET A 53 -19.74 -2.22 8.06
N ILE A 54 -19.53 -3.42 8.61
CA ILE A 54 -20.35 -4.59 8.28
C ILE A 54 -21.61 -4.52 9.15
N VAL A 55 -22.77 -4.77 8.55
CA VAL A 55 -24.04 -4.82 9.27
C VAL A 55 -24.59 -6.26 9.15
N LEU A 56 -24.63 -6.99 10.26
CA LEU A 56 -25.32 -8.29 10.30
C LEU A 56 -26.82 -8.04 10.33
N VAL A 57 -27.51 -8.37 9.25
CA VAL A 57 -28.95 -8.08 9.10
C VAL A 57 -29.75 -9.34 9.48
N SER A 58 -30.39 -9.26 10.65
CA SER A 58 -31.21 -10.33 11.22
C SER A 58 -32.53 -9.76 11.72
N ALA A 59 -33.47 -10.65 12.07
CA ALA A 59 -34.73 -10.27 12.69
C ALA A 59 -34.53 -9.53 14.02
N THR A 60 -33.42 -9.80 14.71
CA THR A 60 -33.05 -9.15 15.98
C THR A 60 -32.34 -7.81 15.74
N SER A 61 -31.38 -7.75 14.84
CA SER A 61 -30.62 -6.52 14.55
C SER A 61 -31.52 -5.43 13.98
N VAL A 62 -32.52 -5.77 13.14
CA VAL A 62 -33.49 -4.85 12.57
C VAL A 62 -34.30 -4.10 13.65
N ARG A 63 -34.47 -4.73 14.83
CA ARG A 63 -35.20 -4.16 15.98
C ARG A 63 -34.27 -3.49 17.00
N SER A 64 -32.96 -3.70 16.86
CA SER A 64 -31.97 -3.20 17.82
C SER A 64 -31.79 -1.68 17.70
N LYS A 65 -31.99 -0.98 18.81
CA LYS A 65 -31.72 0.45 18.91
C LYS A 65 -30.22 0.75 18.77
N THR A 66 -29.38 -0.13 19.33
CA THR A 66 -27.92 0.00 19.28
C THR A 66 -27.41 -0.10 17.84
N VAL A 67 -27.82 -1.17 17.12
CA VAL A 67 -27.44 -1.35 15.71
C VAL A 67 -27.88 -0.14 14.87
N ARG A 68 -29.07 0.37 15.10
CA ARG A 68 -29.57 1.57 14.41
C ARG A 68 -28.66 2.77 14.66
N GLN A 69 -28.29 3.02 15.92
CA GLN A 69 -27.41 4.15 16.29
C GLN A 69 -25.99 3.99 15.68
N ASP A 70 -25.47 2.77 15.62
CA ASP A 70 -24.18 2.48 14.99
C ASP A 70 -24.24 2.82 13.49
N ILE A 71 -25.30 2.41 12.80
CA ILE A 71 -25.49 2.71 11.37
C ILE A 71 -25.60 4.23 11.14
N GLU A 72 -26.39 4.93 11.98
CA GLU A 72 -26.52 6.39 11.89
C GLU A 72 -25.17 7.10 12.05
N ARG A 73 -24.35 6.63 13.01
CA ARG A 73 -23.01 7.18 13.22
C ARG A 73 -22.08 6.89 12.04
N ALA A 74 -22.05 5.64 11.56
CA ALA A 74 -21.24 5.26 10.39
C ALA A 74 -21.58 6.14 9.17
N LYS A 75 -22.86 6.39 8.92
CA LYS A 75 -23.29 7.24 7.82
C LYS A 75 -22.87 8.70 8.03
N ALA A 76 -22.98 9.22 9.24
CA ALA A 76 -22.53 10.58 9.56
C ALA A 76 -21.02 10.75 9.32
N ARG A 77 -20.26 9.66 9.40
CA ARG A 77 -18.81 9.63 9.13
C ARG A 77 -18.47 9.26 7.68
N GLY A 78 -19.48 8.98 6.84
CA GLY A 78 -19.28 8.58 5.46
C GLY A 78 -18.69 7.17 5.29
N LEU A 79 -18.82 6.30 6.29
CA LEU A 79 -18.28 4.95 6.20
C LEU A 79 -19.08 4.09 5.20
N PRO A 80 -18.39 3.30 4.34
CA PRO A 80 -19.08 2.30 3.52
C PRO A 80 -19.84 1.30 4.39
N LEU A 81 -21.10 1.02 4.04
CA LEU A 81 -21.91 -0.02 4.69
C LEU A 81 -21.85 -1.29 3.84
N ILE A 82 -21.52 -2.43 4.46
CA ILE A 82 -21.39 -3.75 3.82
C ILE A 82 -22.35 -4.70 4.57
N PRO A 83 -23.63 -4.72 4.19
CA PRO A 83 -24.58 -5.57 4.90
C PRO A 83 -24.61 -7.00 4.40
N UNK A 84 -24.81 -8.09 5.35
CA UNK A 84 -24.90 -9.30 5.17
C UNK A 84 -26.02 -9.75 5.67
N GLN A 85 -26.98 -10.24 5.02
CA GLN A 85 -28.21 -10.82 5.59
C GLN A 85 -27.96 -12.23 6.11
N ILE A 86 -28.27 -12.46 7.38
CA ILE A 86 -27.98 -13.75 8.02
C ILE A 86 -29.26 -14.60 8.27
N ASP A 87 -30.43 -13.99 8.15
CA ASP A 87 -31.71 -14.73 8.26
C ASP A 87 -32.77 -14.09 7.32
N LYS A 88 -33.99 -14.57 7.37
CA LYS A 88 -35.11 -14.05 6.56
C LYS A 88 -35.80 -12.84 7.19
N ALA A 89 -35.02 -11.89 7.73
CA ALA A 89 -35.55 -10.69 8.39
C ALA A 89 -36.44 -9.85 7.47
N ARG A 90 -37.56 -9.39 7.98
CA ARG A 90 -38.36 -8.34 7.33
C ARG A 90 -37.81 -6.98 7.77
N LEU A 91 -37.29 -6.23 6.82
CA LEU A 91 -36.69 -4.92 7.07
C LEU A 91 -37.79 -3.90 7.47
N ASN A 92 -37.52 -3.15 8.54
CA ASN A 92 -38.35 -2.00 8.93
C ASN A 92 -38.06 -0.77 8.05
N GLY A 93 -38.78 0.34 8.28
CA GLY A 93 -38.60 1.53 7.46
C GLY A 93 -37.19 2.06 7.42
N PHE A 94 -36.49 2.11 8.58
CA PHE A 94 -35.09 2.57 8.67
C PHE A 94 -34.15 1.65 7.84
N PHE A 95 -34.22 0.32 8.04
CA PHE A 95 -33.37 -0.61 7.32
C PHE A 95 -33.67 -0.63 5.81
N LYS A 96 -34.93 -0.42 5.41
CA LYS A 96 -35.30 -0.28 3.99
C LYS A 96 -34.63 0.96 3.36
N GLN A 97 -34.57 2.04 4.08
CA GLN A 97 -34.01 3.29 3.59
C GLN A 97 -32.48 3.29 3.62
N GLU A 98 -31.89 2.83 4.72
CA GLU A 98 -30.45 3.03 5.00
C GLU A 98 -29.57 1.82 4.65
N VAL A 99 -30.10 0.61 4.71
CA VAL A 99 -29.32 -0.64 4.55
C VAL A 99 -29.67 -1.38 3.25
N GLN A 100 -30.94 -1.47 2.91
CA GLN A 100 -31.40 -2.21 1.73
C GLN A 100 -30.73 -1.78 0.41
N PRO A 101 -30.45 -0.48 0.16
CA PRO A 101 -29.77 -0.09 -1.07
C PRO A 101 -28.38 -0.72 -1.24
N HIS A 102 -27.74 -1.08 -0.14
CA HIS A 102 -26.39 -1.71 -0.13
C HIS A 102 -26.45 -3.23 0.02
N LEU A 103 -27.62 -3.79 0.34
CA LEU A 103 -27.76 -5.23 0.66
C LEU A 103 -27.72 -6.07 -0.62
N ARG A 104 -26.61 -6.79 -0.82
CA ARG A 104 -26.38 -7.68 -1.97
C ARG A 104 -26.03 -9.10 -1.51
N LEU A 105 -25.66 -9.28 -0.24
CA LEU A 105 -25.07 -10.50 0.27
C LEU A 105 -25.96 -11.15 1.31
N SER A 106 -26.01 -12.48 1.29
CA SER A 106 -26.70 -13.29 2.30
C SER A 106 -25.83 -14.48 2.68
N SER A 107 -25.85 -14.88 3.94
CA SER A 107 -25.17 -16.09 4.41
C SER A 107 -25.75 -17.37 3.77
N THR A 108 -26.95 -17.30 3.21
CA THR A 108 -27.58 -18.43 2.52
C THR A 108 -27.15 -18.56 1.05
N MET A 109 -26.44 -17.55 0.52
CA MET A 109 -25.91 -17.61 -0.85
C MET A 109 -24.66 -18.51 -0.88
N PRO A 110 -24.47 -19.32 -1.94
CA PRO A 110 -23.15 -19.92 -2.16
C PRO A 110 -22.09 -18.82 -2.15
N ASP A 111 -21.02 -19.04 -1.44
CA ASP A 111 -19.90 -18.09 -1.32
C ASP A 111 -20.26 -16.71 -0.73
N GLY A 112 -21.42 -16.56 -0.10
CA GLY A 112 -21.84 -15.27 0.49
C GLY A 112 -20.86 -14.70 1.49
N LEU A 113 -20.27 -15.55 2.34
CA LEU A 113 -19.24 -15.16 3.30
C LEU A 113 -17.94 -14.73 2.58
N ALA A 114 -17.52 -15.49 1.56
CA ALA A 114 -16.32 -15.17 0.79
C ALA A 114 -16.47 -13.83 0.05
N GLN A 115 -17.66 -13.58 -0.51
CA GLN A 115 -17.96 -12.29 -1.16
C GLN A 115 -17.97 -11.14 -0.17
N LEU A 116 -18.47 -11.33 1.05
CA LEU A 116 -18.44 -10.32 2.11
C LEU A 116 -16.99 -9.99 2.50
N VAL A 117 -16.16 -11.02 2.69
CA VAL A 117 -14.73 -10.84 2.98
C VAL A 117 -14.06 -10.07 1.84
N GLN A 118 -14.35 -10.42 0.58
CA GLN A 118 -13.77 -9.73 -0.58
C GLN A 118 -14.20 -8.26 -0.63
N GLN A 119 -15.48 -7.95 -0.43
CA GLN A 119 -15.95 -6.56 -0.39
C GLN A 119 -15.29 -5.76 0.73
N THR A 120 -15.06 -6.40 1.88
CA THR A 120 -14.38 -5.76 3.01
C THR A 120 -12.91 -5.50 2.69
N LEU A 121 -12.24 -6.46 2.04
CA LEU A 121 -10.87 -6.29 1.54
C LEU A 121 -10.78 -5.13 0.55
N ASP A 122 -11.72 -5.03 -0.37
CA ASP A 122 -11.74 -3.94 -1.36
C ASP A 122 -11.88 -2.57 -0.67
N ALA A 123 -12.77 -2.47 0.33
CA ALA A 123 -12.93 -1.25 1.13
C ALA A 123 -11.65 -0.92 1.92
N TYR A 124 -10.99 -1.95 2.45
CA TYR A 124 -9.74 -1.83 3.19
C TYR A 124 -8.61 -1.32 2.29
N LYS A 125 -8.47 -1.90 1.12
CA LYS A 125 -7.47 -1.49 0.13
C LYS A 125 -7.70 -0.06 -0.35
N LYS A 126 -8.95 0.32 -0.56
CA LYS A 126 -9.31 1.69 -0.94
C LYS A 126 -8.83 2.70 0.10
N LYS A 127 -8.93 2.39 1.38
CA LYS A 127 -8.48 3.29 2.45
C LYS A 127 -6.94 3.41 2.48
N CYS A 128 -6.21 2.33 2.21
CA CYS A 128 -4.75 2.34 2.18
C CYS A 128 -4.25 1.72 0.87
N PRO A 129 -4.21 2.49 -0.23
CA PRO A 129 -3.67 1.98 -1.48
C PRO A 129 -2.19 1.63 -1.34
N VAL A 130 -1.75 0.66 -2.14
CA VAL A 130 -0.34 0.28 -2.27
C VAL A 130 0.13 0.64 -3.67
N ILE A 131 1.19 1.45 -3.76
CA ILE A 131 1.77 1.87 -5.05
C ILE A 131 3.16 1.25 -5.19
N ALA A 132 3.38 0.49 -6.26
CA ALA A 132 4.72 0.03 -6.62
C ALA A 132 5.35 0.99 -7.64
N VAL A 133 6.48 1.60 -7.29
CA VAL A 133 7.23 2.45 -8.22
C VAL A 133 8.17 1.53 -9.01
N MET A 134 7.86 1.31 -10.29
CA MET A 134 8.49 0.25 -11.06
C MET A 134 8.66 0.60 -12.54
N ASN A 135 9.82 0.26 -13.09
CA ASN A 135 10.07 0.20 -14.54
C ASN A 135 11.20 -0.80 -14.76
N LEU A 136 11.10 -1.61 -15.82
CA LEU A 136 12.11 -2.62 -16.15
C LEU A 136 13.35 -2.02 -16.84
N LYS A 137 13.44 -0.70 -16.92
CA LYS A 137 14.66 0.01 -17.32
C LYS A 137 15.35 0.60 -16.10
N GLY A 138 16.66 0.42 -15.99
CA GLY A 138 17.47 1.07 -14.96
C GLY A 138 17.65 2.56 -15.22
N GLY A 139 17.90 3.35 -14.18
CA GLY A 139 18.25 4.75 -14.29
C GLY A 139 17.09 5.71 -14.61
N VAL A 140 15.84 5.25 -14.62
CA VAL A 140 14.68 6.10 -14.91
C VAL A 140 14.20 6.93 -13.71
N GLY A 141 14.88 6.80 -12.56
CA GLY A 141 14.61 7.59 -11.36
C GLY A 141 13.52 7.03 -10.44
N LYS A 142 13.36 5.70 -10.38
CA LYS A 142 12.40 5.05 -9.47
C LYS A 142 12.56 5.56 -8.03
N THR A 143 13.74 5.37 -7.47
CA THR A 143 14.08 5.79 -6.10
C THR A 143 13.86 7.28 -5.86
N THR A 144 14.25 8.12 -6.83
CA THR A 144 14.00 9.57 -6.76
C THR A 144 12.49 9.86 -6.67
N VAL A 145 11.70 9.20 -7.50
CA VAL A 145 10.24 9.34 -7.49
C VAL A 145 9.66 8.83 -6.17
N SER A 146 10.12 7.65 -5.70
CA SER A 146 9.69 7.07 -4.41
C SER A 146 9.94 8.02 -3.24
N ALA A 147 11.11 8.63 -3.15
CA ALA A 147 11.42 9.57 -2.08
C ALA A 147 10.67 10.91 -2.26
N GLN A 148 10.80 11.55 -3.43
CA GLN A 148 10.45 12.96 -3.59
C GLN A 148 8.96 13.20 -3.83
N VAL A 149 8.29 12.35 -4.61
CA VAL A 149 6.85 12.49 -4.88
C VAL A 149 6.04 12.16 -3.62
N PHE A 150 6.39 11.07 -2.93
CA PHE A 150 5.63 10.66 -1.73
C PHE A 150 6.00 11.51 -0.50
N GLY A 151 7.23 12.05 -0.45
CA GLY A 151 7.57 13.10 0.50
C GLY A 151 6.75 14.38 0.28
N ALA A 152 6.52 14.76 -0.97
CA ALA A 152 5.65 15.90 -1.30
C ALA A 152 4.18 15.59 -0.99
N TRP A 153 3.73 14.36 -1.20
CA TRP A 153 2.38 13.91 -0.82
C TRP A 153 2.19 14.09 0.69
N HIS A 154 3.11 13.57 1.50
CA HIS A 154 3.06 13.73 2.96
C HIS A 154 3.06 15.22 3.35
N ALA A 155 3.97 16.01 2.81
CA ALA A 155 4.09 17.44 3.13
C ALA A 155 2.84 18.25 2.79
N MET A 156 2.05 17.80 1.80
CA MET A 156 0.86 18.52 1.31
C MET A 156 -0.42 18.03 2.00
N ALA A 157 -0.58 16.73 2.12
CA ALA A 157 -1.84 16.11 2.57
C ALA A 157 -1.75 15.50 3.97
N GLY A 158 -0.55 15.37 4.54
CA GLY A 158 -0.35 14.64 5.79
C GLY A 158 -0.60 13.16 5.60
N GLY A 159 -1.11 12.51 6.66
CA GLY A 159 -1.40 11.09 6.64
C GLY A 159 -0.20 10.23 7.00
N ARG A 160 -0.46 8.93 7.11
CA ARG A 160 0.54 7.94 7.49
C ARG A 160 1.02 7.23 6.22
N ILE A 161 2.24 7.54 5.79
CA ILE A 161 2.82 6.96 4.56
C ILE A 161 4.00 6.06 4.93
N LEU A 162 4.01 4.85 4.40
CA LEU A 162 5.10 3.89 4.58
C LEU A 162 5.81 3.65 3.25
N LEU A 163 7.10 3.91 3.22
CA LEU A 163 7.98 3.49 2.13
C LEU A 163 8.57 2.11 2.47
N ILE A 164 8.63 1.21 1.52
CA ILE A 164 9.29 -0.10 1.68
C ILE A 164 10.31 -0.26 0.55
N ASP A 165 11.58 -0.41 0.92
CA ASP A 165 12.68 -0.52 -0.03
C ASP A 165 12.86 -2.00 -0.42
N LEU A 166 12.37 -2.36 -1.61
CA LEU A 166 12.42 -3.72 -2.16
C LEU A 166 13.57 -3.90 -3.18
N ASP A 167 14.45 -2.91 -3.30
CA ASP A 167 15.65 -3.06 -4.15
C ASP A 167 16.78 -3.67 -3.29
N PRO A 168 17.39 -4.79 -3.69
CA PRO A 168 18.56 -5.33 -2.97
C PRO A 168 19.75 -4.36 -2.89
N GLN A 169 19.77 -3.31 -3.71
CA GLN A 169 20.77 -2.24 -3.62
C GLN A 169 20.41 -1.17 -2.58
N TYR A 170 19.23 -1.25 -2.00
CA TYR A 170 18.67 -0.39 -0.96
C TYR A 170 18.98 1.11 -1.11
N ASN A 171 18.90 1.59 -2.36
CA ASN A 171 19.16 2.99 -2.71
C ASN A 171 18.19 3.98 -2.04
N LEU A 172 16.94 3.55 -1.80
CA LEU A 172 15.96 4.40 -1.11
C LEU A 172 16.38 4.60 0.35
N THR A 173 16.81 3.55 1.00
CA THR A 173 17.34 3.59 2.37
C THR A 173 18.55 4.52 2.46
N GLN A 174 19.52 4.35 1.55
CA GLN A 174 20.72 5.18 1.47
C GLN A 174 20.44 6.64 1.12
N THR A 175 19.26 6.95 0.59
CA THR A 175 18.83 8.33 0.38
C THR A 175 18.61 9.04 1.73
N PHE A 176 18.17 8.30 2.75
CA PHE A 176 17.76 8.88 4.04
C PHE A 176 18.76 8.62 5.17
N TYR A 177 19.48 7.50 5.12
CA TYR A 177 20.35 7.04 6.21
C TYR A 177 21.75 6.71 5.70
N GLU A 178 22.73 6.85 6.58
CA GLU A 178 24.09 6.40 6.35
C GLU A 178 24.15 4.86 6.31
N MET A 179 25.19 4.32 5.71
CA MET A 179 25.33 2.87 5.50
C MET A 179 25.33 2.08 6.82
N ASP A 180 25.99 2.62 7.85
CA ASP A 180 26.07 1.96 9.15
C ASP A 180 24.69 1.77 9.80
N VAL A 181 23.79 2.74 9.67
CA VAL A 181 22.41 2.62 10.20
C VAL A 181 21.65 1.50 9.45
N ALA A 182 21.84 1.40 8.14
CA ALA A 182 21.22 0.34 7.33
C ALA A 182 21.80 -1.03 7.72
N ASP A 183 23.12 -1.12 7.92
CA ASP A 183 23.80 -2.36 8.30
C ASP A 183 23.40 -2.81 9.72
N GLU A 184 23.28 -1.89 10.67
CA GLU A 184 22.77 -2.19 12.02
C GLU A 184 21.33 -2.71 11.98
N SER A 185 20.48 -2.12 11.15
CA SER A 185 19.09 -2.57 10.98
C SER A 185 19.04 -3.97 10.37
N ALA A 186 19.89 -4.24 9.37
CA ALA A 186 19.99 -5.57 8.77
C ALA A 186 20.48 -6.62 9.75
N ALA A 187 21.54 -6.29 10.54
CA ALA A 187 22.09 -7.20 11.55
C ALA A 187 21.07 -7.54 12.64
N ALA A 188 20.15 -6.63 12.93
CA ALA A 188 19.09 -6.82 13.94
C ALA A 188 17.79 -7.41 13.34
N ASP A 189 17.78 -7.84 12.08
CA ASP A 189 16.57 -8.24 11.33
C ASP A 189 15.47 -7.15 11.37
N ARG A 190 15.85 -5.86 11.44
CA ARG A 190 14.95 -4.72 11.45
C ARG A 190 14.89 -4.09 10.07
N SER A 191 14.69 -4.93 9.06
CA SER A 191 14.70 -4.51 7.67
C SER A 191 13.67 -5.31 6.87
N VAL A 192 13.65 -5.09 5.59
CA VAL A 192 12.67 -5.66 4.65
C VAL A 192 12.62 -7.20 4.68
N ILE A 193 13.71 -7.89 5.06
CA ILE A 193 13.71 -9.36 5.13
C ILE A 193 12.63 -9.87 6.12
N SER A 194 12.36 -9.13 7.18
CA SER A 194 11.37 -9.50 8.20
C SER A 194 9.92 -9.46 7.69
N LEU A 195 9.69 -8.94 6.49
CA LEU A 195 8.38 -9.04 5.83
C LEU A 195 8.20 -10.40 5.15
N PHE A 196 9.29 -11.08 4.84
CA PHE A 196 9.30 -12.32 4.06
C PHE A 196 9.49 -13.54 4.94
N GLU A 197 10.38 -13.45 5.93
CA GLU A 197 10.80 -14.58 6.75
C GLU A 197 10.80 -14.20 8.24
N ARG A 198 10.57 -15.22 9.06
CA ARG A 198 10.69 -15.06 10.52
C ARG A 198 12.14 -14.75 10.87
N SER A 199 12.35 -13.80 11.79
CA SER A 199 13.69 -13.47 12.31
C SER A 199 14.40 -14.72 12.85
N ARG A 200 15.65 -14.87 12.47
CA ARG A 200 16.50 -15.99 12.89
C ARG A 200 17.68 -15.53 13.75
N LEU A 201 17.52 -14.40 14.43
CA LEU A 201 18.56 -13.87 15.33
C LEU A 201 19.06 -14.92 16.33
N HIS A 202 18.16 -15.77 16.83
CA HIS A 202 18.49 -16.80 17.81
C HIS A 202 19.26 -17.99 17.21
N THR A 203 19.28 -18.16 15.89
CA THR A 203 19.92 -19.28 15.22
C THR A 203 21.19 -18.87 14.47
N ARG A 204 21.44 -17.59 14.29
CA ARG A 204 22.59 -17.07 13.53
C ARG A 204 23.93 -17.56 14.04
N ASP A 205 24.07 -17.71 15.36
CA ASP A 205 25.32 -18.18 15.96
C ASP A 205 25.58 -19.69 15.71
N ALA A 206 24.56 -20.43 15.31
CA ALA A 206 24.66 -21.88 15.09
C ALA A 206 24.91 -22.25 13.62
N GLU A 207 24.73 -21.31 12.71
CA GLU A 207 24.88 -21.53 11.26
C GLU A 207 26.12 -20.80 10.72
N SER A 208 26.76 -21.38 9.72
CA SER A 208 27.81 -20.65 9.01
C SER A 208 27.16 -19.47 8.26
N PRO A 209 27.88 -18.34 8.09
CA PRO A 209 27.34 -17.19 7.38
C PRO A 209 26.82 -17.55 5.97
N ALA A 210 27.51 -18.45 5.24
CA ALA A 210 27.08 -18.85 3.90
C ALA A 210 25.78 -19.67 3.93
N GLU A 211 25.64 -20.59 4.88
CA GLU A 211 24.43 -21.40 5.04
C GLU A 211 23.23 -20.54 5.44
N HIS A 212 23.43 -19.63 6.35
CA HIS A 212 22.40 -18.69 6.78
C HIS A 212 21.93 -17.84 5.60
N TRP A 213 22.87 -17.34 4.80
CA TRP A 213 22.57 -16.43 3.68
C TRP A 213 21.70 -17.09 2.60
N LEU A 214 21.94 -18.37 2.31
CA LEU A 214 21.23 -19.10 1.24
C LEU A 214 19.94 -19.78 1.73
N SER A 215 19.78 -19.98 3.04
CA SER A 215 18.62 -20.72 3.56
C SER A 215 17.33 -19.88 3.46
N LEU A 216 16.21 -20.58 3.23
CA LEU A 216 14.87 -20.00 3.17
C LEU A 216 14.06 -20.47 4.37
N SER A 217 13.38 -19.56 5.05
CA SER A 217 12.48 -19.91 6.14
C SER A 217 11.02 -19.78 5.71
N THR A 218 10.32 -20.90 5.73
CA THR A 218 8.89 -20.95 5.44
C THR A 218 8.05 -21.02 6.72
N GLU A 219 8.67 -20.92 7.89
CA GLU A 219 7.97 -20.98 9.18
C GLU A 219 6.94 -19.83 9.28
N PRO A 220 5.69 -20.14 9.63
CA PRO A 220 4.72 -19.08 9.86
C PRO A 220 5.12 -18.18 11.03
N PHE A 221 4.84 -16.89 10.90
CA PHE A 221 5.10 -15.93 11.97
C PHE A 221 4.00 -14.86 11.99
N ALA A 222 3.83 -14.24 13.15
CA ALA A 222 2.89 -13.14 13.32
C ALA A 222 3.41 -11.89 12.59
N PRO A 223 2.53 -11.00 12.11
CA PRO A 223 2.97 -9.73 11.53
C PRO A 223 3.90 -8.97 12.48
N VAL A 224 4.95 -8.41 11.92
CA VAL A 224 5.97 -7.68 12.68
C VAL A 224 5.42 -6.30 13.05
N ALA A 225 5.51 -5.97 14.33
CA ALA A 225 5.00 -4.70 14.82
C ALA A 225 5.80 -3.52 14.24
N ARG A 226 5.08 -2.43 13.94
CA ARG A 226 5.66 -1.19 13.41
C ARG A 226 6.87 -0.71 14.23
N ASP A 227 6.71 -0.61 15.52
CA ASP A 227 7.72 -0.02 16.42
C ASP A 227 9.04 -0.81 16.45
N TYR A 228 9.00 -2.06 15.98
CA TYR A 228 10.22 -2.86 15.83
C TYR A 228 10.92 -2.59 14.50
N LEU A 229 10.16 -2.44 13.41
CA LEU A 229 10.70 -2.56 12.04
C LEU A 229 10.87 -1.22 11.32
N VAL A 230 10.11 -0.21 11.70
CA VAL A 230 9.96 1.03 10.90
C VAL A 230 10.86 2.14 11.45
N HIS A 231 11.48 2.90 10.53
CA HIS A 231 12.24 4.11 10.83
C HIS A 231 11.43 5.35 10.45
N ASP A 232 11.30 6.31 11.36
CA ASP A 232 10.60 7.58 11.12
C ASP A 232 11.49 8.53 10.32
N LEU A 233 11.00 9.01 9.18
CA LEU A 233 11.71 9.97 8.32
C LEU A 233 11.46 11.43 8.71
N MET A 234 10.48 11.71 9.57
CA MET A 234 10.09 13.09 9.92
C MET A 234 10.18 13.32 11.43
N ALA A 235 10.95 14.31 11.83
CA ALA A 235 11.06 14.70 13.24
C ALA A 235 9.77 15.36 13.74
N GLU A 236 9.42 15.11 14.99
CA GLU A 236 8.29 15.76 15.67
C GLU A 236 8.36 17.29 15.54
N GLY A 237 7.20 17.90 15.31
CA GLY A 237 7.04 19.36 15.28
C GLY A 237 7.25 20.02 13.91
N ASN A 238 7.76 19.29 12.92
CA ASN A 238 8.01 19.85 11.57
C ASN A 238 7.15 19.22 10.47
N SER A 239 6.22 18.36 10.86
CA SER A 239 5.39 17.58 9.91
C SER A 239 3.94 18.06 9.91
N PRO A 240 3.23 17.92 8.80
CA PRO A 240 1.79 17.88 8.85
C PRO A 240 1.32 16.67 9.68
N PRO A 241 0.06 16.61 10.11
CA PRO A 241 -0.41 15.48 10.88
C PRO A 241 -0.20 14.14 10.17
N GLY A 242 0.35 13.15 10.86
CA GLY A 242 0.61 11.84 10.30
C GLY A 242 2.03 11.36 10.53
N ARG A 243 2.48 10.44 9.69
CA ARG A 243 3.83 9.84 9.75
C ARG A 243 4.37 9.63 8.34
N PHE A 244 5.67 9.80 8.20
CA PHE A 244 6.37 9.45 6.96
C PHE A 244 7.51 8.52 7.35
N ASP A 245 7.34 7.24 7.05
CA ASP A 245 8.15 6.15 7.60
C ASP A 245 8.77 5.32 6.49
N ILE A 246 9.85 4.58 6.83
CA ILE A 246 10.49 3.64 5.91
C ILE A 246 10.79 2.30 6.60
N ILE A 247 10.60 1.20 5.87
CA ILE A 247 11.22 -0.08 6.17
C ILE A 247 12.45 -0.18 5.28
N SER A 248 13.62 -0.27 5.93
CA SER A 248 14.91 -0.25 5.23
C SER A 248 15.09 -1.50 4.36
N GLY A 249 15.70 -1.31 3.19
CA GLY A 249 16.14 -2.40 2.34
C GLY A 249 17.37 -3.10 2.91
N GLN A 250 17.69 -4.25 2.32
CA GLN A 250 18.90 -4.99 2.70
C GLN A 250 19.30 -5.94 1.56
N PHE A 251 20.60 -6.16 1.42
CA PHE A 251 21.15 -6.97 0.32
C PHE A 251 20.68 -8.43 0.37
N GLU A 252 20.43 -8.98 1.57
CA GLU A 252 20.07 -10.39 1.74
C GLU A 252 18.83 -10.80 0.91
N ILE A 253 17.88 -9.89 0.65
CA ILE A 253 16.70 -10.22 -0.18
C ILE A 253 17.08 -10.64 -1.61
N SER A 254 18.33 -10.41 -2.05
CA SER A 254 18.84 -10.90 -3.34
C SER A 254 18.88 -12.43 -3.40
N LYS A 255 18.93 -13.12 -2.26
CA LYS A 255 18.93 -14.60 -2.22
C LYS A 255 17.73 -15.22 -2.93
N TYR A 256 16.58 -14.53 -2.93
CA TYR A 256 15.38 -15.04 -3.60
C TYR A 256 15.55 -15.16 -5.14
N ALA A 257 16.52 -14.44 -5.71
CA ALA A 257 16.82 -14.57 -7.15
C ALA A 257 17.57 -15.88 -7.48
N PHE A 258 18.18 -16.50 -6.48
CA PHE A 258 18.94 -17.75 -6.62
C PHE A 258 18.17 -18.96 -6.10
N ALA A 259 17.02 -18.73 -5.46
CA ALA A 259 16.21 -19.82 -4.90
C ALA A 259 15.53 -20.60 -6.02
N THR A 260 15.57 -21.93 -5.91
CA THR A 260 14.96 -22.85 -6.88
C THR A 260 13.71 -23.56 -6.34
N ASP A 261 13.48 -23.48 -5.03
CA ASP A 261 12.31 -24.10 -4.39
C ASP A 261 11.08 -23.18 -4.57
N ASN A 262 10.27 -23.48 -5.57
CA ASN A 262 9.08 -22.70 -5.90
C ASN A 262 8.01 -22.75 -4.80
N ASP A 263 7.89 -23.88 -4.08
CA ASP A 263 6.90 -24.01 -3.00
C ASP A 263 7.30 -23.14 -1.80
N ALA A 264 8.58 -23.13 -1.46
CA ALA A 264 9.11 -22.22 -0.42
C ALA A 264 8.89 -20.75 -0.83
N LEU A 265 9.20 -20.39 -2.06
CA LEU A 265 8.99 -19.01 -2.55
C LEU A 265 7.52 -18.61 -2.49
N GLU A 266 6.58 -19.50 -2.82
CA GLU A 266 5.15 -19.20 -2.72
C GLU A 266 4.71 -18.98 -1.27
N GLN A 267 5.27 -19.73 -0.32
CA GLN A 267 4.99 -19.52 1.11
C GLN A 267 5.56 -18.19 1.60
N ILE A 268 6.81 -17.88 1.24
CA ILE A 268 7.48 -16.62 1.58
C ILE A 268 6.71 -15.42 0.99
N LYS A 269 6.23 -15.55 -0.26
CA LYS A 269 5.37 -14.53 -0.87
C LYS A 269 4.08 -14.32 -0.05
N ARG A 270 3.45 -15.40 0.42
CA ARG A 270 2.24 -15.28 1.26
C ARG A 270 2.54 -14.56 2.58
N HIS A 271 3.73 -14.78 3.17
CA HIS A 271 4.16 -14.03 4.35
C HIS A 271 4.21 -12.53 4.03
N PHE A 272 4.91 -12.15 2.96
CA PHE A 272 5.01 -10.76 2.53
C PHE A 272 3.62 -10.11 2.32
N LEU A 273 2.74 -10.78 1.57
CA LEU A 273 1.39 -10.26 1.31
C LEU A 273 0.63 -10.02 2.62
N ARG A 274 0.71 -10.96 3.57
CA ARG A 274 0.08 -10.84 4.89
C ARG A 274 0.64 -9.67 5.69
N GLN A 275 1.96 -9.45 5.62
CA GLN A 275 2.61 -8.31 6.28
C GLN A 275 2.12 -6.97 5.69
N VAL A 276 2.04 -6.89 4.36
CA VAL A 276 1.52 -5.69 3.68
C VAL A 276 0.07 -5.42 4.10
N ASP A 277 -0.76 -6.46 4.12
CA ASP A 277 -2.17 -6.33 4.55
C ASP A 277 -2.26 -5.87 6.02
N PHE A 278 -1.38 -6.34 6.89
CA PHE A 278 -1.29 -5.86 8.28
C PHE A 278 -0.96 -4.36 8.30
N TYR A 279 0.05 -3.92 7.52
CA TYR A 279 0.43 -2.50 7.49
C TYR A 279 -0.65 -1.60 6.85
N ARG A 280 -1.55 -2.13 6.02
CA ARG A 280 -2.71 -1.35 5.56
C ARG A 280 -3.58 -0.84 6.72
N SER A 281 -3.56 -1.52 7.89
CA SER A 281 -4.28 -1.04 9.08
C SER A 281 -3.56 0.10 9.80
N GLU A 282 -2.26 0.23 9.58
CA GLU A 282 -1.41 1.21 10.28
C GLU A 282 -1.19 2.49 9.45
N TYR A 283 -1.34 2.41 8.13
CA TYR A 283 -0.98 3.48 7.19
C TYR A 283 -2.16 3.87 6.30
N ASP A 284 -2.03 5.01 5.66
CA ASP A 284 -3.00 5.55 4.70
C ASP A 284 -2.48 5.40 3.26
N LEU A 285 -1.19 5.07 3.10
CA LEU A 285 -0.56 4.77 1.81
C LEU A 285 0.71 3.95 2.06
N ILE A 286 0.91 2.90 1.26
CA ILE A 286 2.16 2.13 1.24
C ILE A 286 2.79 2.28 -0.14
N VAL A 287 4.11 2.45 -0.18
CA VAL A 287 4.87 2.64 -1.44
C VAL A 287 6.04 1.66 -1.47
N PHE A 288 6.14 0.89 -2.54
CA PHE A 288 7.31 0.04 -2.79
C PHE A 288 8.27 0.73 -3.74
N ASP A 289 9.55 0.86 -3.37
CA ASP A 289 10.62 1.15 -4.31
C ASP A 289 11.19 -0.18 -4.80
N THR A 290 11.31 -0.37 -6.12
CA THR A 290 11.68 -1.66 -6.70
C THR A 290 12.91 -1.57 -7.58
N ASN A 291 13.59 -2.71 -7.75
CA ASN A 291 14.68 -2.83 -8.72
C ASN A 291 14.14 -2.90 -10.16
N PRO A 292 15.01 -2.80 -11.17
CA PRO A 292 14.57 -2.85 -12.58
C PRO A 292 14.42 -4.27 -13.14
N ASN A 293 14.47 -5.30 -12.31
CA ASN A 293 14.49 -6.70 -12.75
C ASN A 293 13.16 -7.39 -12.50
N ALA A 294 12.75 -8.27 -13.40
CA ALA A 294 11.55 -9.09 -13.24
C ALA A 294 11.90 -10.34 -12.41
N THR A 295 11.98 -10.16 -11.10
CA THR A 295 12.39 -11.20 -10.13
C THR A 295 11.22 -11.60 -9.25
N PHE A 296 11.46 -12.51 -8.30
CA PHE A 296 10.53 -12.88 -7.24
C PHE A 296 10.03 -11.64 -6.48
N LEU A 297 10.94 -10.72 -6.13
CA LEU A 297 10.57 -9.49 -5.40
C LEU A 297 9.61 -8.61 -6.22
N THR A 298 9.86 -8.51 -7.53
CA THR A 298 8.96 -7.81 -8.47
C THR A 298 7.56 -8.43 -8.44
N ARG A 299 7.48 -9.75 -8.49
CA ARG A 299 6.20 -10.47 -8.43
C ARG A 299 5.48 -10.18 -7.11
N CYS A 300 6.19 -10.22 -5.98
CA CYS A 300 5.62 -9.90 -4.66
C CYS A 300 5.05 -8.47 -4.64
N ALA A 301 5.82 -7.49 -5.13
CA ALA A 301 5.40 -6.10 -5.19
C ALA A 301 4.16 -5.92 -6.07
N LEU A 302 4.14 -6.55 -7.25
CA LEU A 302 3.01 -6.43 -8.19
C LEU A 302 1.73 -7.10 -7.67
N GLU A 303 1.85 -8.24 -6.97
CA GLU A 303 0.68 -8.92 -6.39
C GLU A 303 0.10 -8.16 -5.18
N ALA A 304 0.93 -7.40 -4.46
CA ALA A 304 0.50 -6.60 -3.32
C ALA A 304 -0.04 -5.21 -3.72
N ALA A 305 0.39 -4.71 -4.88
CA ALA A 305 0.08 -3.33 -5.29
C ALA A 305 -1.33 -3.18 -5.86
N ASP A 306 -1.96 -2.05 -5.59
CA ASP A 306 -3.21 -1.62 -6.24
C ASP A 306 -2.92 -0.78 -7.48
N ARG A 307 -1.73 -0.14 -7.51
CA ARG A 307 -1.29 0.69 -8.63
C ARG A 307 0.22 0.56 -8.84
N VAL A 308 0.64 0.56 -10.09
CA VAL A 308 2.05 0.71 -10.47
C VAL A 308 2.25 2.13 -10.99
N LEU A 309 3.24 2.84 -10.46
CA LEU A 309 3.72 4.11 -10.99
C LEU A 309 5.02 3.83 -11.74
N ALA A 310 5.00 4.02 -13.06
CA ALA A 310 6.16 3.73 -13.90
C ALA A 310 6.82 5.05 -14.36
N PRO A 311 7.92 5.48 -13.70
CA PRO A 311 8.69 6.61 -14.21
C PRO A 311 9.34 6.23 -15.55
N MET A 312 9.33 7.16 -16.52
CA MET A 312 10.02 6.98 -17.80
C MET A 312 10.60 8.31 -18.28
N HIS A 313 11.73 8.24 -18.96
CA HIS A 313 12.29 9.37 -19.69
C HIS A 313 11.58 9.53 -21.04
N THR A 314 11.76 10.66 -21.70
CA THR A 314 11.22 10.94 -23.04
C THR A 314 12.10 10.29 -24.11
N ASP A 315 12.25 8.93 -24.01
CA ASP A 315 13.05 8.15 -24.97
C ASP A 315 12.45 6.75 -25.20
N ILE A 316 12.80 6.17 -26.33
CA ILE A 316 12.24 4.90 -26.78
C ILE A 316 12.64 3.71 -25.88
N TYR A 317 13.80 3.77 -25.23
CA TYR A 317 14.23 2.68 -24.35
C TYR A 317 13.44 2.65 -23.05
N SER A 318 13.11 3.83 -22.52
CA SER A 318 12.25 3.95 -21.34
C SER A 318 10.84 3.48 -21.65
N LEU A 319 10.32 3.85 -22.83
CA LEU A 319 9.02 3.38 -23.34
C LEU A 319 8.99 1.85 -23.45
N ARG A 320 10.06 1.25 -23.98
CA ARG A 320 10.17 -0.21 -24.08
C ARG A 320 10.08 -0.88 -22.69
N GLY A 321 10.72 -0.28 -21.68
CA GLY A 321 10.62 -0.76 -20.29
C GLY A 321 9.17 -0.76 -19.77
N VAL A 322 8.41 0.29 -20.07
CA VAL A 322 6.98 0.39 -19.69
C VAL A 322 6.15 -0.65 -20.44
N LYS A 323 6.40 -0.85 -21.73
CA LYS A 323 5.68 -1.87 -22.54
C LYS A 323 5.95 -3.28 -22.01
N LEU A 324 7.21 -3.60 -21.66
CA LEU A 324 7.58 -4.89 -21.07
C LEU A 324 6.89 -5.06 -19.69
N LEU A 325 6.86 -4.01 -18.88
CA LEU A 325 6.16 -4.03 -17.59
C LEU A 325 4.66 -4.33 -17.79
N ASN A 326 4.01 -3.66 -18.75
CA ASN A 326 2.60 -3.94 -19.06
C ASN A 326 2.42 -5.40 -19.50
N GLN A 327 3.35 -5.94 -20.28
CA GLN A 327 3.31 -7.36 -20.70
C GLN A 327 3.41 -8.28 -19.46
N VAL A 328 4.32 -8.00 -18.52
CA VAL A 328 4.43 -8.76 -17.25
C VAL A 328 3.10 -8.70 -16.48
N LEU A 329 2.51 -7.51 -16.34
CA LEU A 329 1.22 -7.36 -15.66
C LEU A 329 0.13 -8.22 -16.31
N ARG A 330 0.09 -8.27 -17.65
CA ARG A 330 -0.94 -9.00 -18.39
C ARG A 330 -0.73 -10.52 -18.38
N THR A 331 0.53 -10.98 -18.34
CA THR A 331 0.85 -12.42 -18.46
C THR A 331 1.10 -13.10 -17.13
N GLN A 332 1.63 -12.37 -16.14
CA GLN A 332 2.06 -12.96 -14.86
C GLN A 332 1.09 -12.68 -13.71
N ILE A 333 0.25 -11.65 -13.82
CA ILE A 333 -0.67 -11.29 -12.74
C ILE A 333 -2.12 -11.62 -13.17
N PRO A 334 -2.86 -12.40 -12.36
CA PRO A 334 -4.25 -12.72 -12.67
C PRO A 334 -5.11 -11.46 -12.89
N VAL A 335 -6.08 -11.53 -13.78
CA VAL A 335 -6.91 -10.38 -14.21
C VAL A 335 -7.49 -9.61 -13.02
N GLY A 336 -8.04 -10.33 -12.04
CA GLY A 336 -8.69 -9.71 -10.87
C GLY A 336 -7.73 -9.14 -9.83
N LYS A 337 -6.39 -9.33 -10.02
CA LYS A 337 -5.36 -8.83 -9.10
C LYS A 337 -4.38 -7.87 -9.77
N ARG A 338 -4.64 -7.48 -11.01
CA ARG A 338 -3.73 -6.58 -11.74
C ARG A 338 -3.80 -5.16 -11.19
N PRO A 339 -2.67 -4.61 -10.75
CA PRO A 339 -2.66 -3.20 -10.37
C PRO A 339 -2.91 -2.29 -11.58
N ALA A 340 -3.53 -1.16 -11.34
CA ALA A 340 -3.67 -0.11 -12.37
C ALA A 340 -2.29 0.45 -12.72
N LEU A 341 -2.03 0.70 -14.02
CA LEU A 341 -0.74 1.24 -14.46
C LEU A 341 -0.86 2.73 -14.73
N SER A 342 0.00 3.52 -14.09
CA SER A 342 0.19 4.95 -14.33
C SER A 342 1.64 5.19 -14.77
N VAL A 343 1.83 6.04 -15.76
CA VAL A 343 3.15 6.35 -16.31
C VAL A 343 3.49 7.82 -16.07
N LEU A 344 4.65 8.08 -15.47
CA LEU A 344 5.11 9.44 -15.16
C LEU A 344 6.33 9.79 -16.01
N PHE A 345 6.22 10.82 -16.83
CA PHE A 345 7.40 11.39 -17.48
C PHE A 345 8.33 11.99 -16.40
N ASN A 346 9.54 11.47 -16.32
CA ASN A 346 10.55 11.85 -15.33
C ASN A 346 11.80 12.40 -16.00
N ALA A 347 12.45 13.35 -15.34
CA ALA A 347 13.69 14.02 -15.78
C ALA A 347 13.55 14.64 -17.18
N VAL A 348 12.40 15.25 -17.41
CA VAL A 348 12.09 15.87 -18.72
C VAL A 348 12.88 17.16 -18.88
N SER A 349 13.65 17.28 -19.97
CA SER A 349 14.33 18.51 -20.32
C SER A 349 13.38 19.44 -21.11
N ARG A 350 13.55 20.75 -20.94
CA ARG A 350 12.69 21.74 -21.61
C ARG A 350 12.74 21.66 -23.14
N SER A 351 13.88 21.24 -23.69
CA SER A 351 14.08 21.16 -25.14
C SER A 351 13.53 19.87 -25.78
N GLU A 352 13.48 18.78 -25.01
CA GLU A 352 13.03 17.45 -25.52
C GLU A 352 11.54 17.20 -25.27
N GLN A 353 10.91 18.06 -24.51
CA GLN A 353 9.57 17.84 -23.97
C GLN A 353 8.47 17.89 -25.05
N SER A 354 8.70 18.62 -26.14
CA SER A 354 7.58 18.99 -27.00
C SER A 354 7.10 17.88 -27.94
N THR A 355 8.01 17.10 -28.53
CA THR A 355 7.64 16.15 -29.58
C THR A 355 7.28 14.77 -29.03
N PHE A 356 8.22 14.13 -28.31
CA PHE A 356 7.98 12.77 -27.78
C PHE A 356 6.79 12.74 -26.82
N GLU A 357 6.69 13.72 -25.91
CA GLU A 357 5.58 13.78 -24.96
C GLU A 357 4.23 14.01 -25.70
N ALA A 358 4.21 14.92 -26.67
CA ALA A 358 3.02 15.18 -27.48
C ALA A 358 2.60 13.93 -28.27
N ASP A 359 3.55 13.25 -28.90
CA ASP A 359 3.29 12.00 -29.63
C ASP A 359 2.72 10.93 -28.72
N ALA A 360 3.29 10.77 -27.51
CA ALA A 360 2.83 9.81 -26.53
C ALA A 360 1.39 10.12 -26.07
N ARG A 361 1.11 11.38 -25.78
CA ARG A 361 -0.24 11.81 -25.37
C ARG A 361 -1.27 11.68 -26.47
N ASN A 362 -0.86 11.84 -27.74
CA ASN A 362 -1.73 11.68 -28.91
C ASN A 362 -1.90 10.21 -29.35
N GLY A 363 -1.32 9.27 -28.59
CA GLY A 363 -1.49 7.85 -28.85
C GLY A 363 -0.58 7.25 -29.92
N ALA A 364 0.46 8.00 -30.36
CA ALA A 364 1.41 7.50 -31.36
C ALA A 364 2.14 6.23 -30.94
N PHE A 365 2.25 5.98 -29.63
CA PHE A 365 2.93 4.80 -29.07
C PHE A 365 1.95 3.76 -28.47
N ASP A 366 0.66 3.97 -28.61
CA ASP A 366 -0.35 3.01 -28.15
C ASP A 366 -0.25 1.74 -29.00
N ASP A 367 -0.31 0.59 -28.35
CA ASP A 367 -0.25 -0.70 -29.06
C ASP A 367 -1.66 -1.12 -29.53
N ALA A 368 -1.79 -1.50 -30.77
CA ALA A 368 -3.00 -2.12 -31.29
C ALA A 368 -3.39 -3.40 -30.51
N ALA A 369 -2.40 -4.04 -29.88
CA ALA A 369 -2.60 -5.23 -29.04
C ALA A 369 -3.07 -4.93 -27.62
N GLY A 370 -3.34 -3.65 -27.28
CA GLY A 370 -4.06 -3.30 -26.07
C GLY A 370 -3.28 -2.66 -24.93
N PHE A 371 -2.21 -1.93 -25.20
CA PHE A 371 -1.62 -1.04 -24.21
C PHE A 371 -1.84 0.42 -24.61
N PRO A 372 -2.87 1.07 -24.05
CA PRO A 372 -3.11 2.49 -24.34
C PRO A 372 -2.19 3.35 -23.45
N LEU A 373 -0.95 3.54 -23.85
CA LEU A 373 0.02 4.39 -23.14
C LEU A 373 -0.56 5.77 -22.87
N SER A 374 -1.22 6.35 -23.87
CA SER A 374 -1.83 7.69 -23.80
C SER A 374 -2.79 7.84 -22.60
N LYS A 375 -3.51 6.75 -22.27
CA LYS A 375 -4.46 6.73 -21.14
C LYS A 375 -3.77 6.46 -19.79
N ALA A 376 -2.60 5.81 -19.81
CA ALA A 376 -1.83 5.52 -18.60
C ALA A 376 -0.96 6.70 -18.16
N LEU A 377 -0.70 7.66 -19.06
CA LEU A 377 0.17 8.81 -18.79
C LEU A 377 -0.48 9.78 -17.80
N LEU A 378 0.27 10.13 -16.75
CA LEU A 378 -0.10 11.25 -15.88
C LEU A 378 -0.07 12.55 -16.70
N LYS A 379 -0.96 13.47 -16.37
CA LYS A 379 -0.98 14.82 -16.98
C LYS A 379 0.28 15.59 -16.62
N SER A 380 0.78 15.36 -15.42
CA SER A 380 1.97 16.02 -14.85
C SER A 380 3.25 15.30 -15.27
N ALA A 381 4.35 16.05 -15.29
CA ALA A 381 5.69 15.52 -15.58
C ALA A 381 6.70 16.11 -14.56
N LEU A 382 7.72 15.32 -14.23
CA LEU A 382 8.78 15.76 -13.31
C LEU A 382 9.97 16.29 -14.13
N PRO A 383 10.33 17.59 -13.98
CA PRO A 383 11.41 18.15 -14.78
C PRO A 383 12.78 17.65 -14.31
N ARG A 384 13.74 17.62 -15.23
CA ARG A 384 15.13 17.33 -14.90
C ARG A 384 15.68 18.44 -13.99
N SER A 385 16.30 18.03 -12.88
CA SER A 385 16.83 18.99 -11.92
C SER A 385 18.03 18.42 -11.17
N LYS A 386 19.05 19.31 -10.98
CA LYS A 386 20.21 19.01 -10.12
C LYS A 386 19.82 18.83 -8.64
N HIS A 387 18.66 19.34 -8.24
CA HIS A 387 18.20 19.23 -6.86
C HIS A 387 17.77 17.80 -6.49
N PHE A 388 17.59 16.93 -7.48
CA PHE A 388 17.32 15.51 -7.27
C PHE A 388 18.59 14.65 -7.22
N ALA A 389 19.76 15.27 -7.40
CA ALA A 389 21.02 14.54 -7.24
C ALA A 389 21.14 14.07 -5.80
N VAL A 390 21.25 12.74 -5.62
CA VAL A 390 21.38 12.14 -4.30
C VAL A 390 22.70 12.60 -3.70
N LYS A 391 22.64 13.13 -2.48
CA LYS A 391 23.81 13.45 -1.68
C LYS A 391 23.82 12.49 -0.50
N PRO A 392 24.98 11.98 -0.11
CA PRO A 392 25.01 11.15 1.10
C PRO A 392 24.43 11.93 2.29
N PRO A 393 23.64 11.30 3.13
CA PRO A 393 23.23 11.94 4.38
C PRO A 393 24.47 12.36 5.17
N GLN A 394 24.35 13.42 5.94
CA GLN A 394 25.42 13.92 6.78
C GLN A 394 25.13 13.56 8.23
N GLU A 395 26.14 13.16 8.98
CA GLU A 395 26.00 12.80 10.38
C GLU A 395 25.21 13.86 11.16
N GLY A 396 24.19 13.43 11.88
CA GLY A 396 23.32 14.29 12.65
C GLY A 396 22.28 15.07 11.83
N GLN A 397 22.22 14.87 10.51
CA GLN A 397 21.23 15.52 9.68
C GLN A 397 19.93 14.70 9.65
N PRO A 398 18.79 15.31 10.00
CA PRO A 398 17.54 14.54 9.98
C PRO A 398 17.16 14.08 8.55
N PRO A 399 16.62 12.87 8.39
CA PRO A 399 16.35 12.28 7.06
C PRO A 399 15.49 13.14 6.13
N TRP A 400 14.51 13.87 6.66
CA TRP A 400 13.59 14.69 5.86
C TRP A 400 14.31 15.81 5.08
N LYS A 401 15.52 16.19 5.46
CA LYS A 401 16.29 17.20 4.71
C LYS A 401 16.71 16.74 3.32
N GLN A 402 16.66 15.43 3.05
CA GLN A 402 16.89 14.89 1.71
C GLN A 402 15.70 15.18 0.75
N LEU A 403 14.56 15.58 1.28
CA LEU A 403 13.36 15.85 0.49
C LEU A 403 13.39 17.31 -0.04
N VAL A 404 13.32 17.46 -1.35
CA VAL A 404 13.32 18.76 -2.02
C VAL A 404 12.17 19.65 -1.55
N ILE A 405 11.04 19.04 -1.18
CA ILE A 405 9.87 19.78 -0.68
C ILE A 405 10.21 20.61 0.57
N HIS A 406 11.15 20.13 1.39
CA HIS A 406 11.59 20.78 2.63
C HIS A 406 12.87 21.59 2.47
N SER A 407 13.50 21.61 1.27
CA SER A 407 14.72 22.37 1.03
C SER A 407 14.50 23.88 1.23
N GLY A 408 15.57 24.62 1.44
CA GLY A 408 15.54 26.09 1.59
C GLY A 408 15.06 26.84 0.34
N ARG A 409 15.18 28.16 0.32
CA ARG A 409 14.81 29.01 -0.82
C ARG A 409 15.92 29.00 -1.86
N GLY A 410 15.55 28.92 -3.16
CA GLY A 410 16.52 28.96 -4.26
C GLY A 410 15.85 29.00 -5.62
N GLY A 411 16.61 29.45 -6.62
CA GLY A 411 16.12 29.51 -8.00
C GLY A 411 15.76 28.13 -8.54
N GLY A 412 14.60 28.03 -9.14
CA GLY A 412 14.09 26.79 -9.72
C GLY A 412 13.39 25.85 -8.73
N LEU A 413 13.65 25.96 -7.42
CA LEU A 413 13.03 25.09 -6.40
C LEU A 413 11.51 25.25 -6.34
N LYS A 414 11.00 26.46 -6.53
CA LYS A 414 9.56 26.72 -6.51
C LYS A 414 8.84 25.86 -7.56
N GLN A 415 9.33 25.89 -8.80
CA GLN A 415 8.73 25.13 -9.91
C GLN A 415 8.79 23.63 -9.64
N ILE A 416 9.92 23.12 -9.13
CA ILE A 416 10.10 21.70 -8.83
C ILE A 416 9.11 21.27 -7.74
N ARG A 417 8.97 22.05 -6.67
CA ARG A 417 8.02 21.76 -5.59
C ARG A 417 6.59 21.73 -6.10
N GLU A 418 6.22 22.67 -6.96
CA GLU A 418 4.88 22.69 -7.56
C GLU A 418 4.65 21.46 -8.45
N SER A 419 5.65 21.04 -9.25
CA SER A 419 5.56 19.80 -10.03
C SER A 419 5.36 18.59 -9.12
N LEU A 420 6.15 18.48 -8.04
CA LEU A 420 6.01 17.36 -7.07
C LEU A 420 4.61 17.32 -6.45
N LYS A 421 4.11 18.50 -6.03
CA LYS A 421 2.77 18.62 -5.43
C LYS A 421 1.67 18.23 -6.42
N THR A 422 1.78 18.69 -7.67
CA THR A 422 0.78 18.39 -8.70
C THR A 422 0.74 16.89 -9.01
N ILE A 423 1.93 16.25 -9.12
CA ILE A 423 2.03 14.80 -9.33
C ILE A 423 1.41 14.05 -8.14
N ALA A 424 1.74 14.46 -6.92
CA ALA A 424 1.21 13.84 -5.70
C ALA A 424 -0.32 13.95 -5.64
N LEU A 425 -0.87 15.12 -5.96
CA LEU A 425 -2.32 15.33 -5.97
C LEU A 425 -2.99 14.49 -7.06
N GLU A 426 -2.40 14.43 -8.26
CA GLU A 426 -2.92 13.61 -9.36
C GLU A 426 -2.95 12.13 -8.98
N LEU A 427 -1.87 11.62 -8.39
CA LEU A 427 -1.80 10.24 -7.91
C LEU A 427 -2.83 9.97 -6.82
N LYS A 428 -2.99 10.92 -5.88
CA LYS A 428 -4.00 10.79 -4.83
C LYS A 428 -5.41 10.66 -5.43
N THR A 429 -5.74 11.54 -6.37
CA THR A 429 -7.04 11.50 -7.05
C THR A 429 -7.25 10.14 -7.74
N LEU A 430 -6.22 9.63 -8.44
CA LEU A 430 -6.29 8.34 -9.12
C LEU A 430 -6.45 7.16 -8.14
N CYS A 431 -5.87 7.25 -6.94
CA CYS A 431 -6.08 6.24 -5.90
C CYS A 431 -7.51 6.29 -5.36
N ASP A 432 -8.04 7.50 -5.18
CA ASP A 432 -9.42 7.70 -4.69
C ASP A 432 -10.46 7.21 -5.73
N GLU A 433 -10.14 7.26 -7.04
CA GLU A 433 -11.05 6.89 -8.14
C GLU A 433 -10.99 5.40 -8.53
N THR A 434 -9.90 4.69 -8.22
CA THR A 434 -9.64 3.33 -8.74
C THR A 434 -10.59 2.27 -8.16
N HIS A 435 -11.45 2.65 -7.25
CA HIS A 435 -12.41 1.78 -6.57
C HIS A 435 -13.81 2.33 -6.70
#